data_7a5ad0aa0ebba1bb2077e1ee02b18f79
#
_entry.id   7a5ad0aa0ebba1bb2077e1ee02b18f79
#
_cell.length_a   1.000
_cell.length_b   1.000
_cell.length_c   1.000
_cell.angle_alpha   90.00
_cell.angle_beta   90.00
_cell.angle_gamma   90.00
#
_symmetry.space_group_name_H-M   'P 1'
#
loop_
_entity.id
_entity.type
_entity.pdbx_description
1 polymer ?
#
loop_
_entity_poly.entity_id
_entity_poly.type
_entity_poly.pdbx_seq_one_letter_code
_entity_poly.pdbx_strand_id
1 'polypeptide(L)'
;MNTIHIMKKSLYNHLSFTDESWVLYNAFTDEVSVLAPEVKELYEKHDVDEIRKIHPEFYDYLQTKQFLVPESENESSKCIAKWDKEDNDPSSFSLTVNPTLDCNMSCWYCYEKHQANRTMKEEISERVYKFIANKMADPLLKSFDLSFFGGEPLIQFKHIVKPLAEFAHQQAISNGKNFEVGFTTNGYLLFPNWTFCLPSKCQCIFK
;
A
#
# COMPACT_ATOMS: atom_id res chain seq x y z
N MET A 1 6.86 31.47 -27.59
CA MET A 1 7.60 32.03 -26.44
C MET A 1 7.78 30.88 -25.44
N ASN A 2 9.00 30.34 -25.34
CA ASN A 2 9.29 29.32 -24.32
C ASN A 2 9.34 30.04 -22.95
N THR A 3 8.35 29.86 -22.15
CA THR A 3 8.37 30.30 -20.77
C THR A 3 9.46 29.50 -20.06
N ILE A 4 10.54 30.15 -19.68
CA ILE A 4 11.60 29.52 -18.87
C ILE A 4 10.97 29.28 -17.49
N HIS A 5 10.57 28.08 -17.21
CA HIS A 5 10.13 27.68 -15.88
C HIS A 5 11.37 27.53 -14.99
N ILE A 6 11.41 28.30 -13.91
CA ILE A 6 12.39 28.09 -12.84
C ILE A 6 12.07 26.73 -12.22
N MET A 7 13.08 25.85 -12.13
CA MET A 7 12.95 24.50 -11.60
C MET A 7 13.60 24.39 -10.22
N LYS A 8 13.11 23.47 -9.41
CA LYS A 8 13.70 23.10 -8.12
C LYS A 8 13.84 21.58 -8.03
N LYS A 9 14.69 21.10 -7.14
CA LYS A 9 14.75 19.68 -6.77
C LYS A 9 13.46 19.32 -6.07
N SER A 10 12.85 18.18 -6.43
CA SER A 10 11.63 17.69 -5.77
C SER A 10 11.87 17.44 -4.29
N LEU A 11 10.89 17.76 -3.44
CA LEU A 11 10.90 17.49 -2.00
C LEU A 11 10.91 15.98 -1.69
N TYR A 12 10.47 15.15 -2.64
CA TYR A 12 10.40 13.70 -2.50
C TYR A 12 11.64 12.97 -2.97
N ASN A 13 12.71 13.71 -3.33
CA ASN A 13 13.97 13.11 -3.71
C ASN A 13 14.77 12.65 -2.50
N HIS A 14 15.20 11.40 -2.54
CA HIS A 14 16.08 10.78 -1.55
C HIS A 14 17.36 10.29 -2.23
N LEU A 15 18.50 10.75 -1.75
CA LEU A 15 19.80 10.27 -2.20
C LEU A 15 20.36 9.32 -1.14
N SER A 16 20.71 8.12 -1.54
CA SER A 16 21.23 7.08 -0.65
C SER A 16 22.42 6.34 -1.31
N PHE A 17 23.24 5.72 -0.50
CA PHE A 17 24.33 4.86 -0.96
C PHE A 17 24.01 3.41 -0.61
N THR A 18 24.02 2.53 -1.60
CA THR A 18 23.76 1.10 -1.43
C THR A 18 24.56 0.29 -2.43
N ASP A 19 25.09 -0.85 -2.01
CA ASP A 19 25.83 -1.80 -2.87
C ASP A 19 26.87 -1.13 -3.80
N GLU A 20 27.68 -0.24 -3.24
CA GLU A 20 28.73 0.52 -3.96
C GLU A 20 28.22 1.55 -4.97
N SER A 21 26.92 1.84 -4.97
CA SER A 21 26.30 2.79 -5.89
C SER A 21 25.51 3.88 -5.18
N TRP A 22 25.52 5.07 -5.76
CA TRP A 22 24.63 6.15 -5.36
C TRP A 22 23.30 6.02 -6.08
N VAL A 23 22.21 6.06 -5.31
CA VAL A 23 20.84 5.94 -5.82
C VAL A 23 20.07 7.19 -5.49
N LEU A 24 19.52 7.83 -6.51
CA LEU A 24 18.53 8.90 -6.37
C LEU A 24 17.14 8.30 -6.60
N TYR A 25 16.28 8.41 -5.60
CA TYR A 25 14.92 7.92 -5.60
C TYR A 25 13.93 9.05 -5.37
N ASN A 26 12.87 9.10 -6.14
CA ASN A 26 11.76 10.03 -5.91
C ASN A 26 10.54 9.27 -5.38
N ALA A 27 10.18 9.50 -4.11
CA ALA A 27 9.10 8.79 -3.43
C ALA A 27 7.69 9.13 -3.93
N PHE A 28 7.52 10.20 -4.71
CA PHE A 28 6.21 10.57 -5.27
C PHE A 28 5.95 9.91 -6.62
N THR A 29 6.99 9.79 -7.45
CA THR A 29 6.91 9.23 -8.81
C THR A 29 7.34 7.77 -8.88
N ASP A 30 7.96 7.26 -7.80
CA ASP A 30 8.58 5.93 -7.72
C ASP A 30 9.75 5.73 -8.70
N GLU A 31 10.34 6.84 -9.17
CA GLU A 31 11.49 6.81 -10.08
C GLU A 31 12.79 6.56 -9.32
N VAL A 32 13.60 5.66 -9.87
CA VAL A 32 14.92 5.29 -9.34
C VAL A 32 16.01 5.55 -10.38
N SER A 33 17.11 6.15 -9.97
CA SER A 33 18.28 6.41 -10.82
C SER A 33 19.57 6.09 -10.09
N VAL A 34 20.45 5.35 -10.74
CA VAL A 34 21.82 5.14 -10.25
C VAL A 34 22.70 6.26 -10.78
N LEU A 35 23.41 6.93 -9.89
CA LEU A 35 24.28 8.06 -10.24
C LEU A 35 25.75 7.66 -10.15
N ALA A 36 26.52 8.01 -11.18
CA ALA A 36 27.96 8.02 -11.10
C ALA A 36 28.45 9.04 -10.07
N PRO A 37 29.61 8.84 -9.41
CA PRO A 37 30.10 9.73 -8.36
C PRO A 37 30.16 11.20 -8.77
N GLU A 38 30.54 11.49 -10.00
CA GLU A 38 30.69 12.85 -10.53
C GLU A 38 29.35 13.58 -10.63
N VAL A 39 28.32 12.90 -11.15
CA VAL A 39 26.98 13.51 -11.29
C VAL A 39 26.24 13.54 -9.95
N LYS A 40 26.52 12.60 -9.04
CA LYS A 40 26.05 12.67 -7.65
C LYS A 40 26.60 13.91 -6.94
N GLU A 41 27.91 14.15 -7.08
CA GLU A 41 28.55 15.33 -6.47
C GLU A 41 27.98 16.64 -7.05
N LEU A 42 27.75 16.67 -8.36
CA LEU A 42 27.09 17.77 -9.04
C LEU A 42 25.67 17.98 -8.49
N TYR A 43 24.89 16.92 -8.32
CA TYR A 43 23.53 17.00 -7.76
C TYR A 43 23.50 17.53 -6.34
N GLU A 44 24.42 17.13 -5.47
CA GLU A 44 24.45 17.58 -4.08
C GLU A 44 24.93 19.02 -3.90
N LYS A 45 26.00 19.40 -4.57
CA LYS A 45 26.71 20.65 -4.30
C LYS A 45 26.19 21.86 -5.05
N HIS A 46 25.45 21.64 -6.15
CA HIS A 46 25.02 22.72 -7.03
C HIS A 46 23.50 22.90 -7.01
N ASP A 47 23.09 24.14 -7.22
CA ASP A 47 21.68 24.44 -7.48
C ASP A 47 21.26 23.99 -8.90
N VAL A 48 19.97 24.09 -9.18
CA VAL A 48 19.41 23.59 -10.44
C VAL A 48 19.90 24.37 -11.67
N ASP A 49 20.09 25.69 -11.52
CA ASP A 49 20.59 26.55 -12.61
C ASP A 49 22.07 26.29 -12.89
N GLU A 50 22.88 26.00 -11.86
CA GLU A 50 24.26 25.59 -12.01
C GLU A 50 24.38 24.22 -12.68
N ILE A 51 23.58 23.24 -12.26
CA ILE A 51 23.52 21.91 -12.91
C ILE A 51 23.23 22.07 -14.40
N ARG A 52 22.24 22.90 -14.75
CA ARG A 52 21.89 23.18 -16.14
C ARG A 52 23.04 23.75 -16.96
N LYS A 53 23.87 24.63 -16.36
CA LYS A 53 25.03 25.24 -17.04
C LYS A 53 26.19 24.28 -17.18
N ILE A 54 26.47 23.48 -16.12
CA ILE A 54 27.62 22.57 -16.06
C ILE A 54 27.37 21.31 -16.87
N HIS A 55 26.16 20.73 -16.75
CA HIS A 55 25.81 19.45 -17.37
C HIS A 55 24.37 19.46 -17.87
N PRO A 56 24.09 20.08 -19.03
CA PRO A 56 22.73 20.22 -19.56
C PRO A 56 21.99 18.88 -19.74
N GLU A 57 22.69 17.84 -20.20
CA GLU A 57 22.09 16.51 -20.41
C GLU A 57 21.62 15.89 -19.09
N PHE A 58 22.37 16.08 -18.02
CA PHE A 58 21.95 15.61 -16.68
C PHE A 58 20.76 16.41 -16.16
N TYR A 59 20.74 17.71 -16.39
CA TYR A 59 19.57 18.55 -16.10
C TYR A 59 18.32 18.05 -16.83
N ASP A 60 18.41 17.81 -18.13
CA ASP A 60 17.29 17.31 -18.95
C ASP A 60 16.83 15.93 -18.48
N TYR A 61 17.78 15.07 -18.10
CA TYR A 61 17.49 13.78 -17.50
C TYR A 61 16.70 13.91 -16.18
N LEU A 62 17.20 14.75 -15.26
CA LEU A 62 16.52 14.98 -13.98
C LEU A 62 15.11 15.55 -14.16
N GLN A 63 14.92 16.43 -15.13
CA GLN A 63 13.61 16.99 -15.48
C GLN A 63 12.69 15.93 -16.07
N THR A 64 13.17 15.13 -17.03
CA THR A 64 12.40 14.06 -17.69
C THR A 64 11.93 13.02 -16.68
N LYS A 65 12.78 12.70 -15.71
CA LYS A 65 12.53 11.73 -14.66
C LYS A 65 11.80 12.32 -13.44
N GLN A 66 11.40 13.60 -13.52
CA GLN A 66 10.68 14.33 -12.47
C GLN A 66 11.44 14.44 -11.13
N PHE A 67 12.75 14.34 -11.15
CA PHE A 67 13.59 14.73 -10.02
C PHE A 67 13.68 16.25 -9.87
N LEU A 68 13.41 16.99 -10.96
CA LEU A 68 13.20 18.43 -10.94
C LEU A 68 11.74 18.74 -11.27
N VAL A 69 11.19 19.69 -10.52
CA VAL A 69 9.80 20.17 -10.68
C VAL A 69 9.79 21.70 -10.80
N PRO A 70 8.74 22.31 -11.41
CA PRO A 70 8.60 23.74 -11.44
C PRO A 70 8.64 24.36 -10.02
N GLU A 71 9.34 25.48 -9.85
CA GLU A 71 9.42 26.19 -8.57
C GLU A 71 8.02 26.55 -8.03
N SER A 72 7.09 26.90 -8.93
CA SER A 72 5.71 27.23 -8.60
C SER A 72 4.88 26.03 -8.17
N GLU A 73 5.40 24.80 -8.29
CA GLU A 73 4.65 23.58 -7.98
C GLU A 73 4.56 23.37 -6.46
N ASN A 74 3.34 23.20 -5.97
CA ASN A 74 3.08 22.77 -4.60
C ASN A 74 2.97 21.25 -4.57
N GLU A 75 4.09 20.56 -4.36
CA GLU A 75 4.17 19.10 -4.34
C GLU A 75 3.35 18.47 -3.21
N SER A 76 3.29 19.11 -2.03
CA SER A 76 2.47 18.63 -0.92
C SER A 76 0.99 18.62 -1.28
N SER A 77 0.49 19.65 -1.96
CA SER A 77 -0.88 19.69 -2.43
C SER A 77 -1.18 18.63 -3.49
N LYS A 78 -0.23 18.35 -4.38
CA LYS A 78 -0.34 17.24 -5.34
C LYS A 78 -0.42 15.88 -4.64
N CYS A 79 0.40 15.67 -3.63
CA CYS A 79 0.41 14.44 -2.84
C CYS A 79 -0.94 14.24 -2.13
N ILE A 80 -1.45 15.28 -1.47
CA ILE A 80 -2.77 15.27 -0.82
C ILE A 80 -3.87 14.97 -1.85
N ALA A 81 -3.87 15.66 -2.99
CA ALA A 81 -4.88 15.45 -4.03
C ALA A 81 -4.85 14.03 -4.64
N LYS A 82 -3.66 13.41 -4.71
CA LYS A 82 -3.52 12.01 -5.13
C LYS A 82 -4.16 11.08 -4.11
N TRP A 83 -3.86 11.27 -2.82
CA TRP A 83 -4.45 10.48 -1.74
C TRP A 83 -5.97 10.67 -1.65
N ASP A 84 -6.46 11.91 -1.69
CA ASP A 84 -7.89 12.19 -1.67
C ASP A 84 -8.63 11.50 -2.80
N LYS A 85 -8.01 11.42 -3.99
CA LYS A 85 -8.58 10.71 -5.13
C LYS A 85 -8.61 9.20 -4.92
N GLU A 86 -7.55 8.62 -4.35
CA GLU A 86 -7.45 7.19 -4.06
C GLU A 86 -8.39 6.79 -2.91
N ASP A 87 -8.41 7.56 -1.83
CA ASP A 87 -9.24 7.30 -0.65
C ASP A 87 -10.74 7.46 -0.91
N ASN A 88 -11.11 8.33 -1.84
CA ASN A 88 -12.51 8.59 -2.22
C ASN A 88 -12.94 7.88 -3.51
N ASP A 89 -12.14 6.94 -4.03
CA ASP A 89 -12.52 6.16 -5.19
C ASP A 89 -13.66 5.18 -4.83
N PRO A 90 -14.91 5.42 -5.32
CA PRO A 90 -16.04 4.55 -5.01
C PRO A 90 -15.92 3.17 -5.68
N SER A 91 -14.99 3.01 -6.61
CA SER A 91 -14.82 1.78 -7.38
C SER A 91 -14.05 0.69 -6.62
N SER A 92 -13.35 1.05 -5.55
CA SER A 92 -12.61 0.11 -4.71
C SER A 92 -12.98 0.26 -3.23
N PHE A 93 -12.96 -0.85 -2.50
CA PHE A 93 -13.19 -0.84 -1.06
C PHE A 93 -12.39 -1.93 -0.37
N SER A 94 -11.65 -1.54 0.67
CA SER A 94 -10.88 -2.46 1.51
C SER A 94 -11.48 -2.54 2.91
N LEU A 95 -11.75 -3.76 3.37
CA LEU A 95 -12.24 -4.04 4.72
C LEU A 95 -11.23 -4.88 5.48
N THR A 96 -10.72 -4.37 6.59
CA THR A 96 -9.90 -5.15 7.52
C THR A 96 -10.75 -5.62 8.70
N VAL A 97 -10.74 -6.92 8.95
CA VAL A 97 -11.47 -7.56 10.05
C VAL A 97 -10.49 -8.15 11.05
N ASN A 98 -10.67 -7.82 12.32
CA ASN A 98 -9.92 -8.42 13.43
C ASN A 98 -10.81 -9.49 14.10
N PRO A 99 -10.67 -10.78 13.74
CA PRO A 99 -11.53 -11.84 14.28
C PRO A 99 -11.23 -12.13 15.76
N THR A 100 -10.00 -11.83 16.21
CA THR A 100 -9.59 -12.02 17.60
C THR A 100 -8.40 -11.11 17.95
N LEU A 101 -8.30 -10.75 19.24
CA LEU A 101 -7.10 -10.14 19.83
C LEU A 101 -6.20 -11.18 20.50
N ASP A 102 -6.58 -12.45 20.45
CA ASP A 102 -5.77 -13.55 20.95
C ASP A 102 -4.66 -13.90 19.94
N CYS A 103 -3.50 -14.31 20.45
CA CYS A 103 -2.36 -14.69 19.62
C CYS A 103 -1.63 -15.88 20.25
N ASN A 104 -1.17 -16.81 19.41
CA ASN A 104 -0.37 -17.95 19.81
C ASN A 104 1.13 -17.64 19.95
N MET A 105 1.53 -16.37 19.76
CA MET A 105 2.91 -15.89 19.90
C MET A 105 2.96 -14.62 20.76
N SER A 106 4.13 -14.35 21.35
CA SER A 106 4.44 -13.15 22.13
C SER A 106 5.67 -12.46 21.55
N CYS A 107 5.50 -11.81 20.39
CA CYS A 107 6.61 -11.12 19.72
C CYS A 107 7.01 -9.87 20.49
N TRP A 108 8.30 -9.67 20.72
CA TRP A 108 8.84 -8.54 21.50
C TRP A 108 8.58 -7.16 20.87
N TYR A 109 8.35 -7.12 19.55
CA TYR A 109 8.06 -5.91 18.78
C TYR A 109 6.57 -5.70 18.51
N CYS A 110 5.69 -6.58 19.03
CA CYS A 110 4.27 -6.46 18.78
C CYS A 110 3.68 -5.24 19.48
N TYR A 111 3.04 -4.37 18.73
CA TYR A 111 2.38 -3.18 19.27
C TYR A 111 0.96 -3.48 19.80
N GLU A 112 0.40 -4.66 19.49
CA GLU A 112 -0.91 -5.05 19.98
C GLU A 112 -0.84 -5.63 21.40
N LYS A 113 -1.83 -5.25 22.21
CA LYS A 113 -2.05 -5.88 23.52
C LYS A 113 -2.91 -7.13 23.32
N HIS A 114 -2.25 -8.29 23.25
CA HIS A 114 -2.96 -9.55 23.14
C HIS A 114 -3.87 -9.79 24.34
N GLN A 115 -5.09 -10.24 24.09
CA GLN A 115 -6.07 -10.55 25.12
C GLN A 115 -6.64 -11.94 24.84
N ALA A 116 -6.29 -12.89 25.71
CA ALA A 116 -6.79 -14.25 25.61
C ALA A 116 -8.35 -14.28 25.59
N ASN A 117 -8.88 -15.14 24.73
CA ASN A 117 -10.34 -15.33 24.55
C ASN A 117 -11.11 -14.09 24.08
N ARG A 118 -10.44 -13.07 23.57
CA ARG A 118 -11.06 -11.88 22.97
C ARG A 118 -11.37 -12.13 21.49
N THR A 119 -12.43 -12.82 21.24
CA THR A 119 -12.92 -13.17 19.89
C THR A 119 -14.10 -12.27 19.50
N MET A 120 -14.25 -11.99 18.22
CA MET A 120 -15.38 -11.26 17.66
C MET A 120 -16.69 -12.00 17.99
N LYS A 121 -17.64 -11.30 18.56
CA LYS A 121 -18.94 -11.85 18.94
C LYS A 121 -19.79 -12.11 17.69
N GLU A 122 -20.69 -13.08 17.79
CA GLU A 122 -21.62 -13.44 16.71
C GLU A 122 -22.41 -12.25 16.18
N GLU A 123 -22.93 -11.40 17.08
CA GLU A 123 -23.64 -10.17 16.73
C GLU A 123 -22.81 -9.23 15.83
N ILE A 124 -21.49 -9.15 16.09
CA ILE A 124 -20.58 -8.33 15.25
C ILE A 124 -20.37 -9.02 13.91
N SER A 125 -20.17 -10.34 13.90
CA SER A 125 -20.05 -11.12 12.66
C SER A 125 -21.26 -10.90 11.74
N GLU A 126 -22.48 -10.96 12.29
CA GLU A 126 -23.73 -10.70 11.53
C GLU A 126 -23.75 -9.29 10.90
N ARG A 127 -23.28 -8.29 11.65
CA ARG A 127 -23.17 -6.92 11.12
C ARG A 127 -22.16 -6.83 9.98
N VAL A 128 -21.03 -7.54 10.09
CA VAL A 128 -20.01 -7.61 9.04
C VAL A 128 -20.57 -8.28 7.78
N TYR A 129 -21.30 -9.39 7.91
CA TYR A 129 -21.99 -10.03 6.78
C TYR A 129 -22.93 -9.06 6.06
N LYS A 130 -23.79 -8.37 6.81
CA LYS A 130 -24.72 -7.37 6.25
C LYS A 130 -23.98 -6.21 5.57
N PHE A 131 -22.88 -5.75 6.17
CA PHE A 131 -22.05 -4.69 5.59
C PHE A 131 -21.46 -5.10 4.26
N ILE A 132 -20.86 -6.31 4.19
CA ILE A 132 -20.28 -6.86 2.95
C ILE A 132 -21.36 -6.98 1.87
N ALA A 133 -22.51 -7.55 2.19
CA ALA A 133 -23.61 -7.69 1.23
C ALA A 133 -24.07 -6.32 0.68
N ASN A 134 -24.22 -5.32 1.53
CA ASN A 134 -24.61 -3.97 1.12
C ASN A 134 -23.54 -3.31 0.22
N LYS A 135 -22.26 -3.47 0.57
CA LYS A 135 -21.16 -2.92 -0.24
C LYS A 135 -21.05 -3.60 -1.60
N MET A 136 -21.18 -4.93 -1.63
CA MET A 136 -21.17 -5.69 -2.88
C MET A 136 -22.34 -5.36 -3.81
N ALA A 137 -23.47 -4.91 -3.27
CA ALA A 137 -24.62 -4.46 -4.05
C ALA A 137 -24.44 -3.05 -4.65
N ASP A 138 -23.42 -2.28 -4.23
CA ASP A 138 -23.16 -0.94 -4.76
C ASP A 138 -22.75 -1.03 -6.24
N PRO A 139 -23.48 -0.39 -7.17
CA PRO A 139 -23.14 -0.44 -8.60
C PRO A 139 -21.81 0.24 -8.95
N LEU A 140 -21.33 1.18 -8.14
CA LEU A 140 -20.07 1.88 -8.37
C LEU A 140 -18.87 1.02 -7.97
N LEU A 141 -19.02 0.08 -7.05
CA LEU A 141 -17.94 -0.80 -6.61
C LEU A 141 -17.53 -1.75 -7.76
N LYS A 142 -16.22 -1.89 -7.97
CA LYS A 142 -15.62 -2.85 -8.93
C LYS A 142 -14.73 -3.87 -8.24
N SER A 143 -14.04 -3.45 -7.17
CA SER A 143 -13.10 -4.29 -6.42
C SER A 143 -13.36 -4.20 -4.92
N PHE A 144 -13.30 -5.35 -4.27
CA PHE A 144 -13.45 -5.47 -2.82
C PHE A 144 -12.34 -6.34 -2.24
N ASP A 145 -11.56 -5.76 -1.32
CA ASP A 145 -10.46 -6.41 -0.65
C ASP A 145 -10.85 -6.70 0.80
N LEU A 146 -10.82 -7.98 1.18
CA LEU A 146 -11.07 -8.42 2.55
C LEU A 146 -9.77 -8.86 3.20
N SER A 147 -9.32 -8.14 4.23
CA SER A 147 -8.11 -8.47 4.97
C SER A 147 -8.43 -8.90 6.40
N PHE A 148 -7.68 -9.89 6.87
CA PHE A 148 -7.75 -10.34 8.26
C PHE A 148 -6.48 -9.97 9.01
N PHE A 149 -6.67 -9.36 10.18
CA PHE A 149 -5.62 -8.88 11.06
C PHE A 149 -5.95 -9.22 12.51
N GLY A 150 -5.26 -8.64 13.50
CA GLY A 150 -5.50 -8.79 14.94
C GLY A 150 -4.32 -9.47 15.63
N GLY A 151 -4.56 -10.21 16.70
CA GLY A 151 -3.54 -11.03 17.33
C GLY A 151 -3.02 -12.05 16.33
N GLU A 152 -3.66 -13.20 16.22
CA GLU A 152 -3.43 -14.14 15.11
C GLU A 152 -4.81 -14.54 14.51
N PRO A 153 -5.15 -14.05 13.33
CA PRO A 153 -6.47 -14.27 12.75
C PRO A 153 -6.78 -15.75 12.49
N LEU A 154 -5.77 -16.57 12.21
CA LEU A 154 -5.96 -17.99 11.91
C LEU A 154 -6.36 -18.84 13.13
N ILE A 155 -6.30 -18.31 14.36
CA ILE A 155 -6.91 -18.95 15.54
C ILE A 155 -8.41 -19.11 15.33
N GLN A 156 -9.07 -18.13 14.70
CA GLN A 156 -10.49 -18.13 14.41
C GLN A 156 -10.81 -18.54 12.95
N PHE A 157 -9.90 -19.28 12.32
CA PHE A 157 -10.02 -19.65 10.91
C PHE A 157 -11.35 -20.33 10.60
N LYS A 158 -11.67 -21.41 11.31
CA LYS A 158 -12.86 -22.22 11.05
C LYS A 158 -14.18 -21.51 11.34
N HIS A 159 -14.20 -20.66 12.37
CA HIS A 159 -15.43 -20.11 12.91
C HIS A 159 -15.78 -18.74 12.35
N ILE A 160 -14.77 -17.95 11.96
CA ILE A 160 -14.98 -16.57 11.51
C ILE A 160 -14.33 -16.33 10.15
N VAL A 161 -13.02 -16.59 10.03
CA VAL A 161 -12.26 -16.19 8.84
C VAL A 161 -12.75 -16.89 7.57
N LYS A 162 -12.80 -18.21 7.59
CA LYS A 162 -13.24 -19.02 6.44
C LYS A 162 -14.68 -18.70 6.02
N PRO A 163 -15.68 -18.77 6.92
CA PRO A 163 -17.07 -18.49 6.53
C PRO A 163 -17.25 -17.07 5.96
N LEU A 164 -16.57 -16.08 6.54
CA LEU A 164 -16.67 -14.70 6.10
C LEU A 164 -16.02 -14.49 4.72
N ALA A 165 -14.85 -15.09 4.49
CA ALA A 165 -14.17 -15.02 3.20
C ALA A 165 -14.96 -15.74 2.09
N GLU A 166 -15.51 -16.93 2.37
CA GLU A 166 -16.38 -17.67 1.43
C GLU A 166 -17.64 -16.87 1.08
N PHE A 167 -18.27 -16.27 2.08
CA PHE A 167 -19.44 -15.42 1.86
C PHE A 167 -19.10 -14.20 0.98
N ALA A 168 -18.02 -13.48 1.32
CA ALA A 168 -17.59 -12.31 0.55
C ALA A 168 -17.27 -12.67 -0.91
N HIS A 169 -16.57 -13.79 -1.13
CA HIS A 169 -16.28 -14.32 -2.47
C HIS A 169 -17.55 -14.64 -3.26
N GLN A 170 -18.53 -15.31 -2.60
CA GLN A 170 -19.81 -15.63 -3.24
C GLN A 170 -20.60 -14.36 -3.60
N GLN A 171 -20.59 -13.35 -2.72
CA GLN A 171 -21.20 -12.05 -3.01
C GLN A 171 -20.53 -11.35 -4.18
N ALA A 172 -19.20 -11.42 -4.26
CA ALA A 172 -18.44 -10.83 -5.37
C ALA A 172 -18.79 -11.51 -6.71
N ILE A 173 -18.84 -12.83 -6.76
CA ILE A 173 -19.27 -13.58 -7.95
C ILE A 173 -20.69 -13.17 -8.37
N SER A 174 -21.63 -13.15 -7.43
CA SER A 174 -23.04 -12.83 -7.69
C SER A 174 -23.26 -11.42 -8.22
N ASN A 175 -22.38 -10.48 -7.85
CA ASN A 175 -22.47 -9.06 -8.24
C ASN A 175 -21.43 -8.66 -9.32
N GLY A 176 -20.66 -9.60 -9.86
CA GLY A 176 -19.66 -9.36 -10.91
C GLY A 176 -18.51 -8.45 -10.45
N LYS A 177 -18.08 -8.56 -9.20
CA LYS A 177 -17.00 -7.76 -8.61
C LYS A 177 -15.69 -8.53 -8.57
N ASN A 178 -14.57 -7.81 -8.65
CA ASN A 178 -13.27 -8.37 -8.30
C ASN A 178 -13.18 -8.56 -6.78
N PHE A 179 -12.58 -9.66 -6.36
CA PHE A 179 -12.41 -9.97 -4.93
C PHE A 179 -10.99 -10.45 -4.65
N GLU A 180 -10.39 -9.87 -3.63
CA GLU A 180 -9.12 -10.34 -3.08
C GLU A 180 -9.27 -10.59 -1.58
N VAL A 181 -8.54 -11.59 -1.06
CA VAL A 181 -8.48 -11.86 0.38
C VAL A 181 -7.03 -11.85 0.85
N GLY A 182 -6.77 -11.11 1.92
CA GLY A 182 -5.46 -10.94 2.52
C GLY A 182 -5.41 -11.41 3.98
N PHE A 183 -4.25 -11.88 4.42
CA PHE A 183 -4.00 -12.29 5.79
C PHE A 183 -2.70 -11.69 6.28
N THR A 184 -2.75 -10.98 7.40
CA THR A 184 -1.55 -10.65 8.16
C THR A 184 -1.42 -11.67 9.29
N THR A 185 -0.50 -12.61 9.16
CA THR A 185 -0.38 -13.79 10.03
C THR A 185 1.08 -14.08 10.36
N ASN A 186 1.32 -14.67 11.54
CA ASN A 186 2.64 -15.22 11.88
C ASN A 186 2.96 -16.55 11.16
N GLY A 187 2.04 -17.06 10.39
CA GLY A 187 2.20 -18.24 9.53
C GLY A 187 2.14 -19.59 10.24
N TYR A 188 2.21 -19.63 11.57
CA TYR A 188 2.28 -20.91 12.33
C TYR A 188 1.08 -21.82 12.07
N LEU A 189 -0.12 -21.22 11.92
CA LEU A 189 -1.37 -21.95 11.68
C LEU A 189 -1.73 -22.08 10.19
N LEU A 190 -0.85 -21.69 9.29
CA LEU A 190 -1.12 -21.68 7.86
C LEU A 190 -1.22 -23.10 7.30
N PHE A 191 -0.29 -24.00 7.65
CA PHE A 191 -0.22 -25.37 7.11
C PHE A 191 -1.50 -26.19 7.29
N PRO A 192 -2.15 -26.21 8.45
CA PRO A 192 -3.40 -26.95 8.61
C PRO A 192 -4.56 -26.41 7.76
N ASN A 193 -4.45 -25.16 7.28
CA ASN A 193 -5.49 -24.43 6.58
C ASN A 193 -5.13 -24.14 5.10
N TRP A 194 -4.00 -24.66 4.60
CA TRP A 194 -3.45 -24.36 3.26
C TRP A 194 -4.42 -24.70 2.11
N THR A 195 -5.27 -25.70 2.28
CA THR A 195 -6.25 -26.11 1.25
C THR A 195 -7.37 -25.10 1.01
N PHE A 196 -7.38 -24.01 1.79
CA PHE A 196 -8.35 -22.92 1.65
C PHE A 196 -7.92 -21.85 0.64
N CYS A 197 -6.92 -22.06 -0.17
CA CYS A 197 -6.69 -21.14 -1.28
C CYS A 197 -7.94 -21.11 -2.18
N LEU A 198 -8.73 -20.06 -2.04
CA LEU A 198 -9.78 -19.73 -2.99
C LEU A 198 -9.17 -19.67 -4.40
N PRO A 199 -9.87 -20.13 -5.44
CA PRO A 199 -9.35 -20.21 -6.81
C PRO A 199 -8.88 -18.86 -7.38
N SER A 200 -9.12 -17.74 -6.70
CA SER A 200 -8.80 -16.39 -7.14
C SER A 200 -8.05 -15.60 -6.06
N LYS A 201 -6.78 -15.33 -6.32
CA LYS A 201 -5.96 -14.29 -5.68
C LYS A 201 -6.03 -14.20 -4.13
N CYS A 202 -5.47 -15.22 -3.45
CA CYS A 202 -5.18 -15.13 -2.02
C CYS A 202 -3.78 -14.51 -1.83
N GLN A 203 -3.70 -13.38 -1.14
CA GLN A 203 -2.43 -12.77 -0.75
C GLN A 203 -2.17 -13.04 0.73
N CYS A 204 -1.06 -13.72 1.04
CA CYS A 204 -0.58 -13.89 2.41
C CYS A 204 0.55 -12.91 2.67
N ILE A 205 0.36 -12.00 3.63
CA ILE A 205 1.40 -11.11 4.11
C ILE A 205 1.89 -11.68 5.46
N PHE A 206 3.15 -12.07 5.50
CA PHE A 206 3.79 -12.54 6.72
C PHE A 206 4.33 -11.35 7.52
N LYS A 207 4.08 -11.38 8.82
CA LYS A 207 4.68 -10.45 9.78
C LYS A 207 6.05 -10.93 10.23
#